data_d6d5c19bb550a5df52819b55aed77ca4
#
_entry.id   d6d5c19bb550a5df52819b55aed77ca4
#
_cell.length_a   1.000
_cell.length_b   1.000
_cell.length_c   1.000
_cell.angle_alpha   90.00
_cell.angle_beta   90.00
_cell.angle_gamma   90.00
#
_symmetry.space_group_name_H-M   'P 1'
#
loop_
_entity.id
_entity.type
_entity.pdbx_description
1 polymer ?
#
loop_
_entity_poly.entity_id
_entity_poly.type
_entity_poly.pdbx_seq_one_letter_code
_entity_poly.pdbx_strand_id
1 'polypeptide(L)'
;MKFVLPSLVALTCVFVSLTNTAAQASNSVPYYGHEFNQSKNQLKNEELKTKLREVLTSGHVSPVNPSEVQIDDQIVKSCDSIKNCKEQTSLGYDRARQYLFGTFYLVSANQGYGVKEMYCDRIYTAEDFKNGIGAPAPGIVPEGTVINTEHTWPQSRFTGKYPKDIQKADMHHLFPTDSQMNSLRGNTIFGEVTKDSNKTKCNASKYGPGLGASRDVFEPPQTHKGRVARALFYFSVRYELPISAAEEVVLKRWNHESPVDQQEILRNNEIFKLQGNRNPFIDYPELADQIQDF
;
A
#
# COMPACT_ATOMS: atom_id res chain seq x y z
N MET A 1 -37.22 81.36 14.02
CA MET A 1 -36.12 80.41 13.92
C MET A 1 -36.74 79.01 13.77
N LYS A 2 -36.68 78.49 12.56
CA LYS A 2 -37.17 77.16 12.27
C LYS A 2 -35.94 76.22 12.14
N PHE A 3 -35.84 75.24 13.03
CA PHE A 3 -34.82 74.21 12.97
C PHE A 3 -35.26 73.15 11.97
N VAL A 4 -34.40 72.87 10.98
CA VAL A 4 -34.55 71.79 10.03
C VAL A 4 -33.63 70.65 10.56
N LEU A 5 -34.21 69.47 10.87
CA LEU A 5 -33.45 68.23 11.15
C LEU A 5 -33.05 67.58 9.80
N PRO A 6 -31.83 67.09 9.69
CA PRO A 6 -31.46 66.29 8.52
C PRO A 6 -31.89 64.82 8.71
N SER A 7 -32.53 64.28 7.68
CA SER A 7 -32.90 62.87 7.56
C SER A 7 -31.64 61.96 7.40
N LEU A 8 -31.47 61.01 8.30
CA LEU A 8 -30.46 59.95 8.22
C LEU A 8 -30.96 58.88 7.23
N VAL A 9 -30.32 58.75 6.09
CA VAL A 9 -30.53 57.63 5.17
C VAL A 9 -29.66 56.44 5.66
N ALA A 10 -30.29 55.38 6.15
CA ALA A 10 -29.62 54.16 6.53
C ALA A 10 -29.32 53.33 5.29
N LEU A 11 -28.05 53.23 4.94
CA LEU A 11 -27.56 52.40 3.86
C LEU A 11 -27.41 50.91 4.37
N THR A 12 -28.38 50.07 4.05
CA THR A 12 -28.33 48.63 4.37
C THR A 12 -27.38 47.93 3.40
N CYS A 13 -26.15 47.61 3.85
CA CYS A 13 -25.25 46.72 3.11
C CYS A 13 -25.76 45.29 3.22
N VAL A 14 -26.29 44.74 2.14
CA VAL A 14 -26.58 43.33 1.99
C VAL A 14 -25.25 42.61 1.72
N PHE A 15 -24.70 41.94 2.75
CA PHE A 15 -23.60 40.99 2.56
C PHE A 15 -24.14 39.73 1.89
N VAL A 16 -23.91 39.61 0.59
CA VAL A 16 -24.06 38.35 -0.11
C VAL A 16 -22.84 37.47 0.24
N SER A 17 -23.05 36.53 1.15
CA SER A 17 -22.06 35.50 1.45
C SER A 17 -21.98 34.57 0.23
N LEU A 18 -20.99 34.79 -0.62
CA LEU A 18 -20.57 33.80 -1.60
C LEU A 18 -19.95 32.61 -0.84
N THR A 19 -20.76 31.61 -0.57
CA THR A 19 -20.24 30.30 -0.19
C THR A 19 -19.50 29.73 -1.39
N ASN A 20 -18.18 29.87 -1.38
CA ASN A 20 -17.29 29.12 -2.26
C ASN A 20 -17.42 27.64 -1.85
N THR A 21 -18.39 26.94 -2.42
CA THR A 21 -18.33 25.49 -2.54
C THR A 21 -17.23 25.21 -3.59
N ALA A 22 -15.97 25.23 -3.13
CA ALA A 22 -14.93 24.53 -3.87
C ALA A 22 -15.42 23.07 -3.96
N ALA A 23 -15.92 22.68 -5.13
CA ALA A 23 -16.10 21.29 -5.45
C ALA A 23 -14.74 20.65 -5.22
N GLN A 24 -14.60 19.88 -4.14
CA GLN A 24 -13.50 18.99 -3.94
C GLN A 24 -13.56 18.04 -5.13
N ALA A 25 -12.70 18.28 -6.14
CA ALA A 25 -12.49 17.34 -7.22
C ALA A 25 -12.16 16.03 -6.51
N SER A 26 -13.08 15.08 -6.57
CA SER A 26 -12.87 13.76 -6.01
C SER A 26 -11.63 13.22 -6.73
N ASN A 27 -10.54 12.96 -5.99
CA ASN A 27 -9.35 12.30 -6.52
C ASN A 27 -9.72 10.87 -6.90
N SER A 28 -10.51 10.71 -7.97
CA SER A 28 -10.86 9.39 -8.48
C SER A 28 -9.67 8.85 -9.27
N VAL A 29 -9.28 7.63 -8.98
CA VAL A 29 -8.27 6.90 -9.74
C VAL A 29 -9.01 6.13 -10.84
N PRO A 30 -8.74 6.39 -12.13
CA PRO A 30 -9.47 5.79 -13.25
C PRO A 30 -9.55 4.26 -13.21
N TYR A 31 -8.49 3.62 -12.75
CA TYR A 31 -8.40 2.16 -12.59
C TYR A 31 -9.61 1.51 -11.93
N TYR A 32 -10.24 2.16 -10.95
CA TYR A 32 -11.35 1.55 -10.20
C TYR A 32 -12.68 1.59 -10.93
N GLY A 33 -12.77 2.26 -12.08
CA GLY A 33 -13.98 2.39 -12.85
C GLY A 33 -14.99 3.35 -12.24
N HIS A 34 -15.92 3.83 -13.08
CA HIS A 34 -16.88 4.85 -12.71
C HIS A 34 -17.79 4.44 -11.53
N GLU A 35 -18.35 3.23 -11.61
CA GLU A 35 -19.30 2.73 -10.62
C GLU A 35 -18.67 2.68 -9.20
N PHE A 36 -17.46 2.11 -9.08
CA PHE A 36 -16.76 2.06 -7.80
C PHE A 36 -16.41 3.47 -7.32
N ASN A 37 -15.86 4.31 -8.18
CA ASN A 37 -15.46 5.66 -7.81
C ASN A 37 -16.62 6.50 -7.26
N GLN A 38 -17.85 6.27 -7.74
CA GLN A 38 -19.05 6.95 -7.23
C GLN A 38 -19.59 6.34 -5.93
N SER A 39 -19.50 5.03 -5.76
CA SER A 39 -20.14 4.33 -4.64
C SER A 39 -19.20 4.06 -3.45
N LYS A 40 -17.88 4.12 -3.62
CA LYS A 40 -16.89 3.66 -2.62
C LYS A 40 -17.09 4.20 -1.20
N ASN A 41 -17.57 5.44 -1.05
CA ASN A 41 -17.79 6.04 0.26
C ASN A 41 -19.07 5.53 0.96
N GLN A 42 -19.96 4.85 0.23
CA GLN A 42 -21.22 4.31 0.74
C GLN A 42 -21.10 2.81 1.07
N LEU A 43 -20.18 2.10 0.41
CA LEU A 43 -19.95 0.67 0.61
C LEU A 43 -19.30 0.39 1.97
N LYS A 44 -19.69 -0.72 2.63
CA LYS A 44 -19.17 -1.12 3.95
C LYS A 44 -18.93 -2.62 4.01
N ASN A 45 -18.01 -3.03 4.86
CA ASN A 45 -17.79 -4.42 5.25
C ASN A 45 -17.70 -5.39 4.04
N GLU A 46 -18.46 -6.46 4.05
CA GLU A 46 -18.44 -7.49 2.99
C GLU A 46 -18.82 -6.95 1.60
N GLU A 47 -19.71 -5.97 1.53
CA GLU A 47 -20.07 -5.34 0.27
C GLU A 47 -18.87 -4.59 -0.34
N LEU A 48 -18.14 -3.84 0.47
CA LEU A 48 -16.93 -3.15 0.05
C LEU A 48 -15.83 -4.15 -0.33
N LYS A 49 -15.58 -5.18 0.50
CA LYS A 49 -14.58 -6.23 0.18
C LYS A 49 -14.91 -6.93 -1.13
N THR A 50 -16.17 -7.27 -1.35
CA THR A 50 -16.64 -7.92 -2.57
C THR A 50 -16.42 -7.02 -3.80
N LYS A 51 -16.81 -5.75 -3.71
CA LYS A 51 -16.63 -4.81 -4.82
C LYS A 51 -15.16 -4.52 -5.12
N LEU A 52 -14.33 -4.36 -4.09
CA LEU A 52 -12.87 -4.25 -4.27
C LEU A 52 -12.28 -5.48 -4.93
N ARG A 53 -12.67 -6.68 -4.51
CA ARG A 53 -12.18 -7.93 -5.09
C ARG A 53 -12.61 -8.07 -6.55
N GLU A 54 -13.86 -7.73 -6.90
CA GLU A 54 -14.32 -7.67 -8.29
C GLU A 54 -13.39 -6.79 -9.14
N VAL A 55 -13.14 -5.56 -8.68
CA VAL A 55 -12.22 -4.63 -9.36
C VAL A 55 -10.83 -5.24 -9.49
N LEU A 56 -10.26 -5.79 -8.41
CA LEU A 56 -8.89 -6.32 -8.38
C LEU A 56 -8.69 -7.59 -9.22
N THR A 57 -9.77 -8.30 -9.58
CA THR A 57 -9.73 -9.54 -10.36
C THR A 57 -10.24 -9.40 -11.79
N SER A 58 -10.67 -8.21 -12.17
CA SER A 58 -11.23 -7.89 -13.49
C SER A 58 -10.18 -7.35 -14.45
N GLY A 59 -10.53 -7.28 -15.73
CA GLY A 59 -9.81 -6.54 -16.74
C GLY A 59 -10.21 -5.05 -16.73
N HIS A 60 -9.25 -4.18 -17.02
CA HIS A 60 -9.38 -2.73 -17.01
C HIS A 60 -9.05 -2.17 -18.39
N VAL A 61 -10.04 -1.66 -19.10
CA VAL A 61 -9.86 -1.08 -20.44
C VAL A 61 -9.80 0.44 -20.31
N SER A 62 -8.62 0.98 -20.50
CA SER A 62 -8.44 2.44 -20.45
C SER A 62 -9.01 3.11 -21.71
N PRO A 63 -9.68 4.27 -21.57
CA PRO A 63 -10.21 5.00 -22.73
C PRO A 63 -9.10 5.41 -23.69
N VAL A 64 -9.32 5.22 -25.01
CA VAL A 64 -8.34 5.57 -26.05
C VAL A 64 -8.19 7.08 -26.18
N ASN A 65 -9.30 7.81 -26.02
CA ASN A 65 -9.35 9.28 -26.02
C ASN A 65 -10.10 9.73 -24.77
N PRO A 66 -9.42 9.91 -23.64
CA PRO A 66 -10.07 10.38 -22.44
C PRO A 66 -10.66 11.77 -22.68
N SER A 67 -11.97 11.90 -22.47
CA SER A 67 -12.68 13.17 -22.47
C SER A 67 -12.95 13.61 -21.03
N GLU A 68 -13.32 14.86 -20.82
CA GLU A 68 -13.72 15.36 -19.49
C GLU A 68 -14.87 14.53 -18.85
N VAL A 69 -15.60 13.77 -19.67
CA VAL A 69 -16.78 12.98 -19.26
C VAL A 69 -16.44 11.50 -19.01
N GLN A 70 -15.40 10.96 -19.67
CA GLN A 70 -15.04 9.54 -19.54
C GLN A 70 -13.53 9.40 -19.34
N ILE A 71 -13.12 9.45 -18.08
CA ILE A 71 -11.74 9.26 -17.65
C ILE A 71 -11.51 7.91 -16.99
N ASP A 72 -12.56 7.29 -16.45
CA ASP A 72 -12.48 6.02 -15.72
C ASP A 72 -12.35 4.83 -16.68
N ASP A 73 -11.61 3.81 -16.25
CA ASP A 73 -11.49 2.54 -16.98
C ASP A 73 -12.84 1.82 -17.03
N GLN A 74 -13.10 1.14 -18.13
CA GLN A 74 -14.20 0.20 -18.23
C GLN A 74 -13.77 -1.13 -17.60
N ILE A 75 -14.52 -1.59 -16.60
CA ILE A 75 -14.28 -2.88 -15.95
C ILE A 75 -14.92 -3.99 -16.80
N VAL A 76 -14.12 -4.99 -17.16
CA VAL A 76 -14.51 -6.15 -17.96
C VAL A 76 -14.13 -7.45 -17.26
N LYS A 77 -14.78 -8.55 -17.58
CA LYS A 77 -14.54 -9.83 -16.91
C LYS A 77 -13.11 -10.35 -17.08
N SER A 78 -12.55 -10.22 -18.28
CA SER A 78 -11.16 -10.57 -18.60
C SER A 78 -10.65 -9.69 -19.75
N CYS A 79 -9.34 -9.65 -19.94
CA CYS A 79 -8.68 -8.96 -21.04
C CYS A 79 -8.57 -9.79 -22.33
N ASP A 80 -9.17 -10.96 -22.39
CA ASP A 80 -9.06 -11.85 -23.55
C ASP A 80 -9.46 -11.14 -24.85
N SER A 81 -8.49 -11.00 -25.77
CA SER A 81 -8.67 -10.35 -27.09
C SER A 81 -9.06 -8.86 -27.04
N ILE A 82 -8.98 -8.19 -25.88
CA ILE A 82 -9.30 -6.77 -25.74
C ILE A 82 -8.01 -5.95 -25.77
N LYS A 83 -7.91 -5.01 -26.73
CA LYS A 83 -6.78 -4.07 -26.80
C LYS A 83 -6.85 -3.05 -25.66
N ASN A 84 -5.69 -2.57 -25.20
CA ASN A 84 -5.56 -1.59 -24.11
C ASN A 84 -6.21 -2.03 -22.79
N CYS A 85 -6.34 -3.34 -22.60
CA CYS A 85 -6.85 -3.94 -21.37
C CYS A 85 -5.68 -4.39 -20.49
N LYS A 86 -5.79 -4.17 -19.18
CA LYS A 86 -4.88 -4.65 -18.15
C LYS A 86 -5.63 -5.46 -17.12
N GLU A 87 -5.05 -6.57 -16.73
CA GLU A 87 -5.52 -7.38 -15.60
C GLU A 87 -4.31 -7.84 -14.79
N GLN A 88 -4.52 -8.28 -13.58
CA GLN A 88 -3.42 -8.76 -12.75
C GLN A 88 -2.74 -9.97 -13.40
N THR A 89 -1.45 -9.82 -13.69
CA THR A 89 -0.59 -10.87 -14.21
C THR A 89 0.61 -11.09 -13.31
N SER A 90 1.01 -12.36 -13.13
CA SER A 90 2.24 -12.67 -12.42
C SER A 90 3.45 -12.43 -13.31
N LEU A 91 4.40 -11.64 -12.82
CA LEU A 91 5.72 -11.52 -13.47
C LEU A 91 6.60 -12.75 -13.26
N GLY A 92 6.19 -13.66 -12.37
CA GLY A 92 7.06 -14.65 -11.75
C GLY A 92 7.93 -14.04 -10.64
N TYR A 93 8.23 -14.87 -9.64
CA TYR A 93 8.88 -14.40 -8.41
C TYR A 93 10.27 -13.80 -8.64
N ASP A 94 11.08 -14.41 -9.50
CA ASP A 94 12.44 -13.92 -9.75
C ASP A 94 12.45 -12.54 -10.42
N ARG A 95 11.56 -12.31 -11.37
CA ARG A 95 11.42 -11.01 -12.02
C ARG A 95 10.85 -9.96 -11.07
N ALA A 96 9.89 -10.32 -10.22
CA ALA A 96 9.40 -9.45 -9.18
C ALA A 96 10.52 -9.00 -8.23
N ARG A 97 11.43 -9.93 -7.85
CA ARG A 97 12.61 -9.60 -7.04
C ARG A 97 13.59 -8.67 -7.76
N GLN A 98 13.83 -8.86 -9.07
CA GLN A 98 14.68 -7.96 -9.84
C GLN A 98 14.16 -6.52 -9.83
N TYR A 99 12.86 -6.32 -9.99
CA TYR A 99 12.26 -4.99 -9.85
C TYR A 99 12.36 -4.46 -8.42
N LEU A 100 12.07 -5.30 -7.43
CA LEU A 100 12.11 -4.93 -6.03
C LEU A 100 13.50 -4.40 -5.64
N PHE A 101 14.54 -5.18 -5.84
CA PHE A 101 15.91 -4.85 -5.42
C PHE A 101 16.65 -3.96 -6.41
N GLY A 102 16.49 -4.23 -7.70
CA GLY A 102 17.26 -3.58 -8.76
C GLY A 102 16.65 -2.29 -9.30
N THR A 103 15.47 -1.88 -8.81
CA THR A 103 14.77 -0.68 -9.29
C THR A 103 14.09 0.09 -8.15
N PHE A 104 13.05 -0.47 -7.50
CA PHE A 104 12.22 0.30 -6.57
C PHE A 104 12.94 0.74 -5.30
N TYR A 105 13.77 -0.12 -4.73
CA TYR A 105 14.49 0.15 -3.50
C TYR A 105 15.98 0.34 -3.71
N LEU A 106 16.41 0.34 -4.97
CA LEU A 106 17.78 0.69 -5.34
C LEU A 106 18.00 2.19 -5.19
N VAL A 107 19.03 2.57 -4.50
CA VAL A 107 19.44 3.96 -4.31
C VAL A 107 20.91 4.14 -4.65
N SER A 108 21.30 5.35 -5.02
CA SER A 108 22.71 5.69 -5.15
C SER A 108 23.37 5.73 -3.76
N ALA A 109 24.57 5.17 -3.64
CA ALA A 109 25.40 5.20 -2.45
C ALA A 109 26.75 5.85 -2.78
N ASN A 110 27.56 6.17 -1.73
CA ASN A 110 28.85 6.83 -1.91
C ASN A 110 29.78 6.07 -2.88
N GLN A 111 29.69 4.76 -2.90
CA GLN A 111 30.40 3.89 -3.85
C GLN A 111 29.38 2.91 -4.48
N GLY A 112 28.88 3.25 -5.68
CA GLY A 112 27.94 2.40 -6.41
C GLY A 112 26.49 2.53 -5.95
N TYR A 113 25.88 1.41 -5.56
CA TYR A 113 24.46 1.32 -5.23
C TYR A 113 24.23 0.73 -3.85
N GLY A 114 23.06 1.03 -3.30
CA GLY A 114 22.54 0.41 -2.10
C GLY A 114 21.08 0.04 -2.24
N VAL A 115 20.57 -0.77 -1.33
CA VAL A 115 19.13 -1.08 -1.20
C VAL A 115 18.62 -0.55 0.12
N LYS A 116 17.58 0.29 0.07
CA LYS A 116 16.81 0.69 1.25
C LYS A 116 15.94 -0.49 1.68
N GLU A 117 16.25 -1.07 2.82
CA GLU A 117 15.49 -2.18 3.37
C GLU A 117 14.57 -1.73 4.50
N MET A 118 13.55 -2.54 4.82
CA MET A 118 12.37 -2.07 5.56
C MET A 118 12.36 -2.42 7.05
N TYR A 119 13.13 -3.42 7.50
CA TYR A 119 13.07 -3.86 8.90
C TYR A 119 14.13 -3.24 9.81
N CYS A 120 15.29 -2.96 9.28
CA CYS A 120 16.35 -2.24 10.03
C CYS A 120 16.40 -0.73 9.71
N ASP A 121 15.54 -0.29 8.80
CA ASP A 121 15.44 1.11 8.35
C ASP A 121 16.75 1.72 7.88
N ARG A 122 17.59 0.91 7.21
CA ARG A 122 18.91 1.30 6.73
C ARG A 122 19.10 1.00 5.23
N ILE A 123 20.17 1.52 4.67
CA ILE A 123 20.61 1.21 3.32
C ILE A 123 21.75 0.20 3.42
N TYR A 124 21.61 -0.92 2.73
CA TYR A 124 22.66 -1.91 2.55
C TYR A 124 23.44 -1.61 1.28
N THR A 125 24.76 -1.53 1.41
CA THR A 125 25.70 -1.20 0.34
C THR A 125 26.68 -2.33 0.10
N ALA A 126 27.61 -2.20 -0.85
CA ALA A 126 28.63 -3.21 -1.11
C ALA A 126 29.47 -3.60 0.12
N GLU A 127 29.60 -2.69 1.10
CA GLU A 127 30.34 -2.93 2.35
C GLU A 127 29.69 -3.98 3.25
N ASP A 128 28.37 -4.18 3.12
CA ASP A 128 27.61 -5.18 3.89
C ASP A 128 27.77 -6.60 3.32
N PHE A 129 28.34 -6.74 2.12
CA PHE A 129 28.49 -8.00 1.41
C PHE A 129 29.94 -8.45 1.41
N LYS A 130 30.20 -9.74 1.63
CA LYS A 130 31.55 -10.29 1.69
C LYS A 130 32.30 -10.03 0.37
N ASN A 131 33.34 -9.22 0.44
CA ASN A 131 34.15 -8.78 -0.72
C ASN A 131 33.31 -8.13 -1.84
N GLY A 132 32.13 -7.54 -1.49
CA GLY A 132 31.20 -6.95 -2.46
C GLY A 132 30.48 -7.96 -3.35
N ILE A 133 30.63 -9.25 -3.12
CA ILE A 133 29.98 -10.31 -3.93
C ILE A 133 28.48 -10.34 -3.64
N GLY A 134 27.67 -10.23 -4.69
CA GLY A 134 26.22 -10.18 -4.57
C GLY A 134 25.68 -8.85 -4.02
N ALA A 135 26.46 -7.77 -4.06
CA ALA A 135 26.04 -6.44 -3.66
C ALA A 135 24.94 -5.86 -4.57
N PRO A 136 24.19 -4.85 -4.08
CA PRO A 136 23.15 -4.18 -4.86
C PRO A 136 23.69 -3.55 -6.15
N ALA A 137 22.95 -3.76 -7.25
CA ALA A 137 23.21 -3.10 -8.53
C ALA A 137 21.90 -3.06 -9.37
N PRO A 138 21.82 -2.20 -10.41
CA PRO A 138 20.64 -2.14 -11.28
C PRO A 138 20.30 -3.52 -11.88
N GLY A 139 19.04 -3.93 -11.72
CA GLY A 139 18.53 -5.21 -12.20
C GLY A 139 19.07 -6.47 -11.50
N ILE A 140 19.87 -6.31 -10.46
CA ILE A 140 20.45 -7.41 -9.68
C ILE A 140 19.63 -7.69 -8.42
N VAL A 141 19.43 -8.97 -8.12
CA VAL A 141 18.94 -9.43 -6.82
C VAL A 141 20.15 -9.70 -5.95
N PRO A 142 20.31 -8.97 -4.83
CA PRO A 142 21.45 -9.14 -3.94
C PRO A 142 21.50 -10.51 -3.26
N GLU A 143 22.64 -10.81 -2.63
CA GLU A 143 22.84 -12.05 -1.88
C GLU A 143 21.84 -12.20 -0.74
N GLY A 144 21.00 -13.23 -0.81
CA GLY A 144 19.83 -13.42 0.05
C GLY A 144 20.14 -13.75 1.50
N THR A 145 21.39 -14.07 1.83
CA THR A 145 21.84 -14.27 3.23
C THR A 145 22.09 -12.94 3.95
N VAL A 146 22.22 -11.84 3.22
CA VAL A 146 22.39 -10.48 3.76
C VAL A 146 21.04 -9.75 3.78
N ILE A 147 20.45 -9.55 2.64
CA ILE A 147 19.10 -9.00 2.48
C ILE A 147 18.26 -9.91 1.59
N ASN A 148 17.01 -10.10 1.94
CA ASN A 148 16.12 -10.96 1.18
C ASN A 148 14.71 -10.36 1.03
N THR A 149 13.82 -11.11 0.40
CA THR A 149 12.46 -10.66 0.14
C THR A 149 11.54 -11.08 1.27
N GLU A 150 10.99 -10.12 1.96
CA GLU A 150 9.87 -10.31 2.88
C GLU A 150 8.58 -10.52 2.10
N HIS A 151 7.82 -11.52 2.52
CA HIS A 151 6.41 -11.68 2.18
C HIS A 151 5.60 -11.19 3.38
N THR A 152 5.12 -9.94 3.35
CA THR A 152 4.36 -9.35 4.45
C THR A 152 3.18 -10.24 4.86
N TRP A 153 2.48 -10.84 3.89
CA TRP A 153 1.63 -12.00 4.14
C TRP A 153 2.46 -13.28 3.99
N PRO A 154 2.67 -14.05 5.09
CA PRO A 154 3.57 -15.20 5.05
C PRO A 154 3.10 -16.30 4.09
N GLN A 155 4.04 -16.86 3.32
CA GLN A 155 3.72 -17.94 2.38
C GLN A 155 3.08 -19.17 3.05
N SER A 156 3.40 -19.42 4.33
CA SER A 156 2.80 -20.50 5.13
C SER A 156 1.30 -20.32 5.40
N ARG A 157 0.77 -19.10 5.19
CA ARG A 157 -0.65 -18.76 5.34
C ARG A 157 -1.39 -18.68 4.00
N PHE A 158 -0.73 -18.99 2.87
CA PHE A 158 -1.41 -19.06 1.57
C PHE A 158 -2.39 -20.22 1.56
N THR A 159 -3.58 -19.98 1.02
CA THR A 159 -4.57 -21.05 0.81
C THR A 159 -4.50 -21.57 -0.63
N GLY A 160 -5.11 -22.75 -0.85
CA GLY A 160 -5.23 -23.33 -2.20
C GLY A 160 -6.30 -22.67 -3.09
N LYS A 161 -7.00 -21.65 -2.60
CA LYS A 161 -8.07 -20.96 -3.37
C LYS A 161 -7.54 -20.21 -4.59
N TYR A 162 -6.32 -19.66 -4.48
CA TYR A 162 -5.63 -18.97 -5.56
C TYR A 162 -4.28 -19.64 -5.84
N PRO A 163 -3.78 -19.61 -7.09
CA PRO A 163 -2.48 -20.16 -7.43
C PRO A 163 -1.37 -19.56 -6.55
N LYS A 164 -0.51 -20.42 -5.98
CA LYS A 164 0.58 -19.97 -5.09
C LYS A 164 1.54 -19.00 -5.78
N ASP A 165 1.82 -19.22 -7.07
CA ASP A 165 2.76 -18.40 -7.82
C ASP A 165 2.27 -16.96 -8.01
N ILE A 166 0.96 -16.76 -8.17
CA ILE A 166 0.37 -15.41 -8.22
C ILE A 166 0.53 -14.74 -6.85
N GLN A 167 0.17 -15.43 -5.76
CA GLN A 167 0.31 -14.90 -4.40
C GLN A 167 1.77 -14.59 -4.07
N LYS A 168 2.70 -15.52 -4.39
CA LYS A 168 4.13 -15.40 -4.08
C LYS A 168 4.81 -14.25 -4.83
N ALA A 169 4.39 -13.98 -6.06
CA ALA A 169 5.00 -12.96 -6.92
C ALA A 169 4.27 -11.61 -6.87
N ASP A 170 3.19 -11.48 -6.10
CA ASP A 170 2.44 -10.23 -5.98
C ASP A 170 3.28 -9.14 -5.31
N MET A 171 3.63 -8.12 -6.08
CA MET A 171 4.56 -7.09 -5.64
C MET A 171 3.99 -6.19 -4.55
N HIS A 172 2.66 -6.14 -4.36
CA HIS A 172 2.05 -5.28 -3.33
C HIS A 172 2.39 -5.67 -1.90
N HIS A 173 2.82 -6.93 -1.66
CA HIS A 173 3.23 -7.39 -0.33
C HIS A 173 4.70 -7.80 -0.22
N LEU A 174 5.52 -7.52 -1.23
CA LEU A 174 6.95 -7.83 -1.26
C LEU A 174 7.79 -6.62 -0.87
N PHE A 175 8.71 -6.80 0.08
CA PHE A 175 9.64 -5.75 0.50
C PHE A 175 11.05 -6.30 0.71
N PRO A 176 12.11 -5.49 0.47
CA PRO A 176 13.47 -5.87 0.85
C PRO A 176 13.65 -5.75 2.36
N THR A 177 14.22 -6.77 3.00
CA THR A 177 14.46 -6.77 4.43
C THR A 177 15.79 -7.43 4.78
N ASP A 178 16.35 -7.07 5.93
CA ASP A 178 17.45 -7.81 6.54
C ASP A 178 17.09 -9.27 6.72
N SER A 179 17.99 -10.17 6.34
CA SER A 179 17.69 -11.62 6.32
C SER A 179 17.51 -12.22 7.71
N GLN A 180 18.21 -11.68 8.73
CA GLN A 180 18.07 -12.15 10.13
C GLN A 180 16.74 -11.68 10.71
N MET A 181 16.34 -10.42 10.44
CA MET A 181 15.05 -9.89 10.87
C MET A 181 13.89 -10.59 10.18
N ASN A 182 14.00 -10.89 8.89
CA ASN A 182 13.00 -11.66 8.18
C ASN A 182 12.85 -13.08 8.77
N SER A 183 13.98 -13.72 9.09
CA SER A 183 13.97 -15.04 9.75
C SER A 183 13.36 -14.97 11.14
N LEU A 184 13.66 -13.92 11.92
CA LEU A 184 13.08 -13.71 13.24
C LEU A 184 11.56 -13.48 13.16
N ARG A 185 11.12 -12.65 12.20
CA ARG A 185 9.69 -12.43 11.95
C ARG A 185 8.98 -13.73 11.56
N GLY A 186 9.54 -14.50 10.63
CA GLY A 186 8.96 -15.78 10.19
C GLY A 186 7.51 -15.64 9.73
N ASN A 187 6.57 -16.30 10.42
CA ASN A 187 5.13 -16.16 10.19
C ASN A 187 4.39 -15.50 11.37
N THR A 188 5.13 -14.85 12.26
CA THR A 188 4.57 -14.12 13.40
C THR A 188 3.69 -12.97 12.91
N ILE A 189 2.56 -12.74 13.59
CA ILE A 189 1.67 -11.61 13.29
C ILE A 189 2.35 -10.28 13.63
N PHE A 190 1.90 -9.23 12.99
CA PHE A 190 2.35 -7.88 13.35
C PHE A 190 1.60 -7.37 14.60
N GLY A 191 2.29 -6.56 15.40
CA GLY A 191 1.71 -5.99 16.62
C GLY A 191 2.68 -5.07 17.35
N GLU A 192 2.19 -4.43 18.40
CA GLU A 192 3.01 -3.60 19.29
C GLU A 192 3.68 -4.49 20.33
N VAL A 193 5.01 -4.41 20.41
CA VAL A 193 5.82 -5.20 21.36
C VAL A 193 5.89 -4.50 22.70
N THR A 194 5.50 -5.20 23.77
CA THR A 194 5.56 -4.67 25.14
C THR A 194 6.93 -4.84 25.79
N LYS A 195 7.65 -5.90 25.40
CA LYS A 195 9.02 -6.17 25.88
C LYS A 195 9.83 -6.75 24.73
N ASP A 196 10.81 -6.01 24.26
CA ASP A 196 11.65 -6.44 23.14
C ASP A 196 12.57 -7.61 23.56
N SER A 197 12.49 -8.68 22.80
CA SER A 197 13.32 -9.89 22.89
C SER A 197 14.28 -10.05 21.71
N ASN A 198 14.31 -9.05 20.81
CA ASN A 198 15.18 -9.05 19.64
C ASN A 198 16.65 -9.04 20.06
N LYS A 199 17.41 -10.00 19.54
CA LYS A 199 18.86 -10.14 19.78
C LYS A 199 19.70 -9.92 18.51
N THR A 200 19.07 -9.49 17.42
CA THR A 200 19.78 -9.17 16.19
C THR A 200 20.51 -7.82 16.33
N LYS A 201 21.34 -7.47 15.36
CA LYS A 201 22.00 -6.15 15.29
C LYS A 201 21.05 -5.04 14.85
N CYS A 202 19.84 -5.37 14.43
CA CYS A 202 18.83 -4.45 13.93
C CYS A 202 17.93 -4.00 15.09
N ASN A 203 18.04 -2.76 15.50
CA ASN A 203 17.29 -2.18 16.62
C ASN A 203 16.04 -1.41 16.22
N ALA A 204 15.77 -1.28 14.92
CA ALA A 204 14.63 -0.53 14.42
C ALA A 204 13.31 -1.33 14.49
N SER A 205 13.40 -2.67 14.36
CA SER A 205 12.26 -3.58 14.59
C SER A 205 12.37 -4.24 15.95
N LYS A 206 11.22 -4.65 16.50
CA LYS A 206 11.12 -5.36 17.78
C LYS A 206 10.41 -6.70 17.59
N TYR A 207 10.70 -7.64 18.49
CA TYR A 207 10.07 -8.94 18.57
C TYR A 207 9.84 -9.33 20.02
N GLY A 208 8.66 -9.81 20.36
CA GLY A 208 8.36 -10.25 21.73
C GLY A 208 6.86 -10.21 22.05
N PRO A 209 6.50 -10.33 23.35
CA PRO A 209 5.12 -10.32 23.78
C PRO A 209 4.35 -9.11 23.23
N GLY A 210 3.19 -9.36 22.62
CA GLY A 210 2.36 -8.35 22.01
C GLY A 210 1.41 -7.67 22.98
N LEU A 211 1.16 -6.37 22.77
CA LEU A 211 0.12 -5.64 23.49
C LEU A 211 -1.26 -6.17 23.08
N GLY A 212 -1.99 -6.75 24.03
CA GLY A 212 -3.30 -7.35 23.77
C GLY A 212 -3.27 -8.65 22.96
N ALA A 213 -2.09 -9.22 22.70
CA ALA A 213 -1.93 -10.50 22.03
C ALA A 213 -1.55 -11.61 23.01
N SER A 214 -2.00 -12.83 22.75
CA SER A 214 -1.67 -14.03 23.56
C SER A 214 -0.33 -14.67 23.18
N ARG A 215 0.40 -14.10 22.23
CA ARG A 215 1.65 -14.62 21.66
C ARG A 215 2.62 -13.50 21.34
N ASP A 216 3.84 -13.87 21.00
CA ASP A 216 4.81 -12.93 20.46
C ASP A 216 4.30 -12.32 19.13
N VAL A 217 4.68 -11.07 18.90
CA VAL A 217 4.38 -10.29 17.70
C VAL A 217 5.66 -9.67 17.15
N PHE A 218 5.60 -9.22 15.93
CA PHE A 218 6.67 -8.47 15.28
C PHE A 218 6.24 -7.02 15.07
N GLU A 219 7.04 -6.08 15.55
CA GLU A 219 6.84 -4.64 15.38
C GLU A 219 7.90 -4.08 14.43
N PRO A 220 7.53 -3.68 13.19
CA PRO A 220 8.45 -3.06 12.24
C PRO A 220 8.75 -1.61 12.64
N PRO A 221 9.77 -0.96 12.02
CA PRO A 221 10.04 0.45 12.23
C PRO A 221 8.80 1.31 11.93
N GLN A 222 8.68 2.46 12.60
CA GLN A 222 7.57 3.40 12.39
C GLN A 222 7.38 3.78 10.91
N THR A 223 8.48 3.95 10.18
CA THR A 223 8.50 4.26 8.74
C THR A 223 7.89 3.18 7.85
N HIS A 224 7.72 1.94 8.37
CA HIS A 224 7.17 0.81 7.62
C HIS A 224 5.79 0.36 8.09
N LYS A 225 5.31 0.79 9.25
CA LYS A 225 4.03 0.35 9.86
C LYS A 225 2.84 0.52 8.92
N GLY A 226 2.65 1.72 8.34
CA GLY A 226 1.54 1.97 7.40
C GLY A 226 1.61 1.10 6.14
N ARG A 227 2.82 0.89 5.59
CA ARG A 227 3.03 0.04 4.41
C ARG A 227 2.66 -1.42 4.70
N VAL A 228 3.01 -1.93 5.87
CA VAL A 228 2.59 -3.27 6.33
C VAL A 228 1.07 -3.37 6.41
N ALA A 229 0.42 -2.39 7.04
CA ALA A 229 -1.04 -2.38 7.17
C ALA A 229 -1.73 -2.44 5.79
N ARG A 230 -1.37 -1.54 4.89
CA ARG A 230 -1.96 -1.46 3.54
C ARG A 230 -1.65 -2.68 2.67
N ALA A 231 -0.48 -3.30 2.85
CA ALA A 231 -0.14 -4.55 2.17
C ALA A 231 -1.00 -5.71 2.66
N LEU A 232 -1.24 -5.81 3.96
CA LEU A 232 -2.08 -6.87 4.55
C LEU A 232 -3.56 -6.69 4.22
N PHE A 233 -4.10 -5.47 4.27
CA PHE A 233 -5.48 -5.19 3.85
C PHE A 233 -5.71 -5.56 2.39
N TYR A 234 -4.79 -5.15 1.50
CA TYR A 234 -4.84 -5.54 0.09
C TYR A 234 -4.85 -7.06 -0.07
N PHE A 235 -3.90 -7.74 0.56
CA PHE A 235 -3.73 -9.18 0.41
C PHE A 235 -4.93 -9.95 0.95
N SER A 236 -5.49 -9.51 2.09
CA SER A 236 -6.72 -10.03 2.67
C SER A 236 -7.88 -9.96 1.68
N VAL A 237 -8.17 -8.77 1.15
CA VAL A 237 -9.29 -8.56 0.21
C VAL A 237 -9.05 -9.29 -1.11
N ARG A 238 -7.84 -9.19 -1.68
CA ARG A 238 -7.52 -9.77 -2.99
C ARG A 238 -7.57 -11.30 -2.99
N TYR A 239 -7.10 -11.93 -1.92
CA TYR A 239 -6.97 -13.38 -1.84
C TYR A 239 -7.93 -14.03 -0.83
N GLU A 240 -8.86 -13.27 -0.28
CA GLU A 240 -9.89 -13.73 0.66
C GLU A 240 -9.28 -14.47 1.86
N LEU A 241 -8.31 -13.85 2.50
CA LEU A 241 -7.58 -14.38 3.63
C LEU A 241 -7.87 -13.54 4.88
N PRO A 242 -8.38 -14.10 5.98
CA PRO A 242 -8.75 -13.32 7.15
C PRO A 242 -7.54 -12.80 7.92
N ILE A 243 -7.63 -11.57 8.41
CA ILE A 243 -6.70 -10.99 9.37
C ILE A 243 -7.26 -11.29 10.77
N SER A 244 -6.39 -11.67 11.73
CA SER A 244 -6.87 -11.89 13.10
C SER A 244 -7.27 -10.57 13.76
N ALA A 245 -8.33 -10.57 14.58
CA ALA A 245 -8.83 -9.36 15.23
C ALA A 245 -7.74 -8.59 16.00
N ALA A 246 -6.82 -9.29 16.67
CA ALA A 246 -5.72 -8.67 17.39
C ALA A 246 -4.74 -7.93 16.45
N GLU A 247 -4.44 -8.50 15.29
CA GLU A 247 -3.58 -7.91 14.27
C GLU A 247 -4.30 -6.74 13.58
N GLU A 248 -5.58 -6.90 13.25
CA GLU A 248 -6.38 -5.90 12.56
C GLU A 248 -6.48 -4.57 13.30
N VAL A 249 -6.73 -4.60 14.62
CA VAL A 249 -6.77 -3.40 15.46
C VAL A 249 -5.47 -2.60 15.37
N VAL A 250 -4.33 -3.28 15.39
CA VAL A 250 -3.02 -2.65 15.28
C VAL A 250 -2.79 -2.09 13.89
N LEU A 251 -3.13 -2.85 12.86
CA LEU A 251 -2.96 -2.43 11.46
C LEU A 251 -3.81 -1.20 11.11
N LYS A 252 -5.06 -1.13 11.56
CA LYS A 252 -5.90 0.06 11.38
C LYS A 252 -5.28 1.30 12.03
N ARG A 253 -4.79 1.17 13.26
CA ARG A 253 -4.09 2.26 13.92
C ARG A 253 -2.84 2.69 13.14
N TRP A 254 -2.00 1.74 12.69
CA TRP A 254 -0.80 2.05 11.91
C TRP A 254 -1.12 2.72 10.58
N ASN A 255 -2.23 2.35 9.94
CA ASN A 255 -2.69 3.02 8.72
C ASN A 255 -2.99 4.51 8.96
N HIS A 256 -3.61 4.85 10.10
CA HIS A 256 -3.86 6.24 10.50
C HIS A 256 -2.60 6.99 10.90
N GLU A 257 -1.74 6.37 11.70
CA GLU A 257 -0.54 7.01 12.26
C GLU A 257 0.58 7.18 11.22
N SER A 258 0.52 6.45 10.12
CA SER A 258 1.51 6.47 9.04
C SER A 258 0.85 6.71 7.69
N PRO A 259 0.51 7.96 7.35
CA PRO A 259 -0.15 8.30 6.10
C PRO A 259 0.68 7.88 4.88
N VAL A 260 -0.01 7.66 3.77
CA VAL A 260 0.62 7.30 2.49
C VAL A 260 1.59 8.39 2.06
N ASP A 261 2.82 8.02 1.79
CA ASP A 261 3.85 8.92 1.29
C ASP A 261 4.01 8.86 -0.24
N GLN A 262 4.74 9.82 -0.79
CA GLN A 262 4.97 9.91 -2.23
C GLN A 262 5.68 8.68 -2.80
N GLN A 263 6.59 8.05 -2.05
CA GLN A 263 7.30 6.85 -2.49
C GLN A 263 6.35 5.65 -2.61
N GLU A 264 5.40 5.54 -1.71
CA GLU A 264 4.37 4.49 -1.74
C GLU A 264 3.41 4.68 -2.92
N ILE A 265 3.01 5.92 -3.22
CA ILE A 265 2.20 6.26 -4.42
C ILE A 265 2.96 5.90 -5.70
N LEU A 266 4.21 6.32 -5.82
CA LEU A 266 5.05 5.99 -6.98
C LEU A 266 5.20 4.48 -7.16
N ARG A 267 5.43 3.75 -6.06
CA ARG A 267 5.52 2.29 -6.09
C ARG A 267 4.21 1.64 -6.56
N ASN A 268 3.06 2.11 -6.08
CA ASN A 268 1.74 1.62 -6.51
C ASN A 268 1.52 1.82 -8.01
N ASN A 269 1.93 2.98 -8.54
CA ASN A 269 1.88 3.28 -9.97
C ASN A 269 2.79 2.37 -10.80
N GLU A 270 4.01 2.11 -10.34
CA GLU A 270 4.94 1.22 -11.05
C GLU A 270 4.49 -0.24 -11.01
N ILE A 271 3.96 -0.71 -9.88
CA ILE A 271 3.37 -2.06 -9.80
C ILE A 271 2.20 -2.19 -10.78
N PHE A 272 1.34 -1.19 -10.88
CA PHE A 272 0.25 -1.19 -11.87
C PHE A 272 0.76 -1.32 -13.31
N LYS A 273 1.85 -0.65 -13.67
CA LYS A 273 2.44 -0.77 -15.02
C LYS A 273 2.96 -2.19 -15.28
N LEU A 274 3.52 -2.83 -14.27
CA LEU A 274 4.19 -4.13 -14.37
C LEU A 274 3.24 -5.32 -14.20
N GLN A 275 2.34 -5.23 -13.20
CA GLN A 275 1.51 -6.33 -12.73
C GLN A 275 0.03 -6.18 -13.12
N GLY A 276 -0.38 -4.96 -13.50
CA GLY A 276 -1.72 -4.68 -14.04
C GLY A 276 -2.79 -4.38 -12.98
N ASN A 277 -2.45 -4.37 -11.70
CA ASN A 277 -3.38 -4.03 -10.63
C ASN A 277 -2.79 -3.02 -9.62
N ARG A 278 -3.65 -2.45 -8.77
CA ARG A 278 -3.32 -1.43 -7.78
C ARG A 278 -3.68 -1.90 -6.37
N ASN A 279 -3.03 -1.32 -5.37
CA ASN A 279 -3.46 -1.48 -3.98
C ASN A 279 -4.45 -0.36 -3.61
N PRO A 280 -5.74 -0.67 -3.40
CA PRO A 280 -6.76 0.33 -3.09
C PRO A 280 -6.53 1.04 -1.76
N PHE A 281 -5.86 0.42 -0.81
CA PHE A 281 -5.56 1.03 0.48
C PHE A 281 -4.36 1.99 0.44
N ILE A 282 -3.65 2.08 -0.70
CA ILE A 282 -2.69 3.16 -1.00
C ILE A 282 -3.42 4.31 -1.70
N ASP A 283 -4.31 4.02 -2.64
CA ASP A 283 -5.05 5.03 -3.39
C ASP A 283 -6.15 5.69 -2.54
N TYR A 284 -6.77 4.93 -1.63
CA TYR A 284 -7.87 5.32 -0.74
C TYR A 284 -7.69 4.70 0.64
N PRO A 285 -6.73 5.17 1.45
CA PRO A 285 -6.40 4.55 2.74
C PRO A 285 -7.56 4.53 3.74
N GLU A 286 -8.51 5.46 3.60
CA GLU A 286 -9.72 5.56 4.41
C GLU A 286 -10.70 4.38 4.21
N LEU A 287 -10.59 3.62 3.12
CA LEU A 287 -11.43 2.44 2.90
C LEU A 287 -11.20 1.35 3.97
N ALA A 288 -10.02 1.33 4.60
CA ALA A 288 -9.75 0.39 5.68
C ALA A 288 -10.70 0.57 6.88
N ASP A 289 -11.18 1.80 7.13
CA ASP A 289 -12.10 2.11 8.22
C ASP A 289 -13.54 1.70 7.92
N GLN A 290 -13.84 1.49 6.66
CA GLN A 290 -15.16 1.07 6.20
C GLN A 290 -15.37 -0.45 6.28
N ILE A 291 -14.31 -1.21 6.58
CA ILE A 291 -14.32 -2.66 6.77
C ILE A 291 -14.13 -2.95 8.25
N GLN A 292 -15.09 -3.61 8.88
CA GLN A 292 -15.02 -3.95 10.31
C GLN A 292 -14.17 -5.19 10.57
N ASP A 293 -14.15 -6.13 9.61
CA ASP A 293 -13.48 -7.43 9.72
C ASP A 293 -12.88 -7.81 8.36
N PHE A 294 -11.55 -7.88 8.31
CA PHE A 294 -10.79 -8.23 7.11
C PHE A 294 -10.66 -9.72 6.89
#